data_70f29d90676d2ab4c6696fbc4a8dbb94
#
_entry.id   70f29d90676d2ab4c6696fbc4a8dbb94
#
_cell.length_a   1.000
_cell.length_b   1.000
_cell.length_c   1.000
_cell.angle_alpha   90.00
_cell.angle_beta   90.00
_cell.angle_gamma   90.00
#
_symmetry.space_group_name_H-M   'P 1'
#
loop_
_entity.id
_entity.type
_entity.pdbx_description
1 polymer ?
#
loop_
_entity_poly.entity_id
_entity_poly.type
_entity_poly.pdbx_seq_one_letter_code
_entity_poly.pdbx_strand_id
1 'polypeptide(L)'
;MMEWGINKQISCFSLAGWKTSVGYKDASGTDRTLELTIGTEEYNTVWSAFLTSFKTHLQEKGWCDKTVLYMDEIKEDGMKSIIALIKENDANWKIGLSGGNVDSGIENSLYDYSTILGYERQSDNAVSTFYTSCSQQYPNNYVTAQTNPAEMSWMAWYALAKGFDGYLRWAYDYWTQSDPTSAQDGSNASGDFNMIYRSENTAAAVPISSIRLELLREGIQDFEKARILNNGQLDAAIRNFTSASGREAAKWVGIAEGTLKELSAND
;
A
#
# COMPACT_ATOMS: atom_id res chain seq x y z
N MET A 1 12.56 10.99 -3.64
CA MET A 1 11.99 9.71 -4.11
C MET A 1 12.34 9.47 -5.58
N MET A 2 11.96 10.35 -6.51
CA MET A 2 12.21 10.18 -7.95
C MET A 2 13.68 9.94 -8.29
N GLU A 3 14.57 10.72 -7.69
CA GLU A 3 16.05 10.60 -7.86
C GLU A 3 16.62 9.30 -7.31
N TRP A 4 15.91 8.64 -6.40
CA TRP A 4 16.30 7.39 -5.75
C TRP A 4 15.67 6.15 -6.41
N GLY A 5 15.10 6.30 -7.61
CA GLY A 5 14.51 5.19 -8.34
C GLY A 5 13.06 4.84 -7.96
N ILE A 6 12.48 5.47 -6.94
CA ILE A 6 11.06 5.33 -6.59
C ILE A 6 10.27 6.27 -7.51
N ASN A 7 10.06 5.85 -8.75
CA ASN A 7 9.57 6.74 -9.82
C ASN A 7 8.50 6.09 -10.73
N LYS A 8 8.00 4.91 -10.38
CA LYS A 8 6.96 4.22 -11.17
C LYS A 8 5.58 4.80 -10.93
N GLN A 9 5.25 5.06 -9.67
CA GLN A 9 3.94 5.54 -9.25
C GLN A 9 4.08 6.53 -8.08
N ILE A 10 3.22 7.53 -8.10
CA ILE A 10 3.00 8.47 -6.99
C ILE A 10 1.56 8.28 -6.55
N SER A 11 1.36 7.57 -5.45
CA SER A 11 0.02 7.38 -4.86
C SER A 11 -0.33 8.61 -4.02
N CYS A 12 -1.31 9.37 -4.46
CA CYS A 12 -1.82 10.55 -3.77
C CYS A 12 -3.08 10.17 -3.00
N PHE A 13 -2.96 10.10 -1.71
CA PHE A 13 -4.02 9.82 -0.76
C PHE A 13 -4.56 11.16 -0.22
N SER A 14 -5.81 11.47 -0.09
CA SER A 14 -7.05 10.84 -0.50
C SER A 14 -8.11 11.93 -0.73
N LEU A 15 -8.94 11.84 -1.77
CA LEU A 15 -10.10 12.72 -1.98
C LEU A 15 -11.23 12.39 -1.00
N ALA A 16 -11.23 11.22 -0.45
CA ALA A 16 -12.12 10.77 0.60
C ALA A 16 -11.35 9.85 1.53
N GLY A 17 -11.35 10.19 2.79
CA GLY A 17 -10.88 9.36 3.89
C GLY A 17 -12.05 9.04 4.81
N TRP A 18 -11.75 8.54 5.97
CA TRP A 18 -12.74 8.30 7.04
C TRP A 18 -13.37 9.60 7.53
N LYS A 19 -12.76 10.74 7.23
CA LYS A 19 -13.32 12.09 7.39
C LYS A 19 -13.22 12.80 6.06
N THR A 20 -14.30 13.45 5.66
CA THR A 20 -14.39 14.22 4.42
C THR A 20 -14.18 15.72 4.63
N SER A 21 -13.64 16.11 5.78
CA SER A 21 -13.31 17.51 6.09
C SER A 21 -12.03 17.96 5.39
N VAL A 22 -12.06 19.17 4.87
CA VAL A 22 -10.92 19.80 4.20
C VAL A 22 -10.47 21.04 5.00
N GLY A 23 -9.20 21.05 5.40
CA GLY A 23 -8.57 22.24 5.98
C GLY A 23 -8.15 23.23 4.87
N TYR A 24 -8.45 24.49 5.04
CA TYR A 24 -8.05 25.55 4.11
C TYR A 24 -7.71 26.86 4.82
N LYS A 25 -7.01 27.75 4.14
CA LYS A 25 -6.83 29.13 4.59
C LYS A 25 -7.81 30.02 3.85
N ASP A 26 -8.57 30.80 4.63
CA ASP A 26 -9.45 31.83 4.04
C ASP A 26 -8.66 33.01 3.47
N ALA A 27 -9.36 33.97 2.88
CA ALA A 27 -8.75 35.17 2.27
C ALA A 27 -7.95 36.03 3.27
N SER A 28 -8.19 35.90 4.56
CA SER A 28 -7.43 36.55 5.62
C SER A 28 -6.20 35.76 6.08
N GLY A 29 -5.98 34.55 5.55
CA GLY A 29 -4.94 33.62 5.97
C GLY A 29 -5.29 32.80 7.22
N THR A 30 -6.53 32.87 7.69
CA THR A 30 -6.98 32.15 8.88
C THR A 30 -7.29 30.67 8.51
N ASP A 31 -6.85 29.74 9.35
CA ASP A 31 -7.15 28.33 9.18
C ASP A 31 -8.65 28.06 9.43
N ARG A 32 -9.26 27.36 8.48
CA ARG A 32 -10.66 26.95 8.49
C ARG A 32 -10.78 25.46 8.15
N THR A 33 -11.91 24.88 8.53
CA THR A 33 -12.28 23.52 8.14
C THR A 33 -13.65 23.56 7.47
N LEU A 34 -13.77 22.86 6.35
CA LEU A 34 -15.01 22.66 5.63
C LEU A 34 -15.38 21.17 5.72
N GLU A 35 -16.57 20.89 6.26
CA GLU A 35 -17.12 19.54 6.31
C GLU A 35 -17.86 19.28 5.00
N LEU A 36 -17.47 18.21 4.30
CA LEU A 36 -18.02 17.84 3.01
C LEU A 36 -18.72 16.49 3.08
N THR A 37 -19.67 16.27 2.20
CA THR A 37 -20.36 14.98 2.04
C THR A 37 -20.17 14.49 0.62
N ILE A 38 -19.64 13.26 0.46
CA ILE A 38 -19.39 12.66 -0.85
C ILE A 38 -20.67 12.68 -1.69
N GLY A 39 -20.56 13.10 -2.95
CA GLY A 39 -21.64 13.14 -3.92
C GLY A 39 -22.52 14.39 -3.86
N THR A 40 -22.26 15.32 -2.93
CA THR A 40 -22.95 16.63 -2.92
C THR A 40 -22.32 17.60 -3.92
N GLU A 41 -23.09 18.59 -4.36
CA GLU A 41 -22.60 19.65 -5.27
C GLU A 41 -21.43 20.41 -4.66
N GLU A 42 -21.48 20.69 -3.34
CA GLU A 42 -20.39 21.37 -2.64
C GLU A 42 -19.10 20.54 -2.66
N TYR A 43 -19.21 19.23 -2.36
CA TYR A 43 -18.08 18.30 -2.45
C TYR A 43 -17.48 18.30 -3.87
N ASN A 44 -18.33 18.16 -4.88
CA ASN A 44 -17.88 18.10 -6.27
C ASN A 44 -17.21 19.42 -6.70
N THR A 45 -17.75 20.56 -6.30
CA THR A 45 -17.18 21.88 -6.63
C THR A 45 -15.78 22.05 -6.04
N VAL A 46 -15.62 21.74 -4.74
CA VAL A 46 -14.33 21.89 -4.05
C VAL A 46 -13.29 20.96 -4.67
N TRP A 47 -13.62 19.70 -4.85
CA TRP A 47 -12.66 18.71 -5.36
C TRP A 47 -12.36 18.87 -6.85
N SER A 48 -13.32 19.32 -7.68
CA SER A 48 -13.05 19.67 -9.09
C SER A 48 -12.05 20.82 -9.21
N ALA A 49 -12.21 21.86 -8.38
CA ALA A 49 -11.28 22.98 -8.35
C ALA A 49 -9.87 22.53 -7.92
N PHE A 50 -9.79 21.69 -6.89
CA PHE A 50 -8.51 21.11 -6.44
C PHE A 50 -7.87 20.27 -7.54
N LEU A 51 -8.60 19.32 -8.12
CA LEU A 51 -8.08 18.41 -9.16
C LEU A 51 -7.56 19.19 -10.38
N THR A 52 -8.24 20.25 -10.79
CA THR A 52 -7.81 21.11 -11.89
C THR A 52 -6.48 21.79 -11.59
N SER A 53 -6.36 22.38 -10.40
CA SER A 53 -5.12 23.02 -9.95
C SER A 53 -3.99 22.02 -9.77
N PHE A 54 -4.28 20.87 -9.14
CA PHE A 54 -3.32 19.82 -8.90
C PHE A 54 -2.79 19.20 -10.21
N LYS A 55 -3.66 19.01 -11.20
CA LYS A 55 -3.24 18.56 -12.53
C LYS A 55 -2.24 19.50 -13.17
N THR A 56 -2.50 20.82 -13.12
CA THR A 56 -1.58 21.82 -13.64
C THR A 56 -0.20 21.72 -12.97
N HIS A 57 -0.18 21.59 -11.64
CA HIS A 57 1.07 21.40 -10.89
C HIS A 57 1.80 20.11 -11.31
N LEU A 58 1.08 19.00 -11.45
CA LEU A 58 1.68 17.75 -11.87
C LEU A 58 2.20 17.78 -13.32
N GLN A 59 1.54 18.53 -14.21
CA GLN A 59 2.03 18.76 -15.59
C GLN A 59 3.35 19.54 -15.59
N GLU A 60 3.46 20.59 -14.81
CA GLU A 60 4.69 21.35 -14.64
C GLU A 60 5.87 20.49 -14.12
N LYS A 61 5.58 19.48 -13.32
CA LYS A 61 6.57 18.53 -12.79
C LYS A 61 6.83 17.34 -13.70
N GLY A 62 6.01 17.12 -14.73
CA GLY A 62 6.08 15.91 -15.56
C GLY A 62 5.68 14.63 -14.81
N TRP A 63 4.73 14.73 -13.86
CA TRP A 63 4.34 13.62 -12.98
C TRP A 63 2.91 13.11 -13.19
N CYS A 64 2.13 13.72 -14.08
CA CYS A 64 0.73 13.32 -14.31
C CYS A 64 0.58 11.81 -14.60
N ASP A 65 1.38 11.28 -15.51
CA ASP A 65 1.28 9.87 -15.95
C ASP A 65 1.67 8.87 -14.86
N LYS A 66 2.30 9.34 -13.79
CA LYS A 66 2.73 8.54 -12.64
C LYS A 66 1.81 8.67 -11.44
N THR A 67 0.93 9.67 -11.44
CA THR A 67 0.06 9.96 -10.30
C THR A 67 -1.19 9.10 -10.33
N VAL A 68 -1.47 8.47 -9.20
CA VAL A 68 -2.69 7.72 -8.91
C VAL A 68 -3.40 8.39 -7.75
N LEU A 69 -4.67 8.75 -7.93
CA LEU A 69 -5.54 9.26 -6.89
C LEU A 69 -6.06 8.07 -6.08
N TYR A 70 -5.60 7.92 -4.84
CA TYR A 70 -5.79 6.71 -4.06
C TYR A 70 -6.83 6.92 -2.95
N MET A 71 -7.78 5.99 -2.82
CA MET A 71 -8.80 5.95 -1.77
C MET A 71 -8.63 4.70 -0.91
N ASP A 72 -9.18 4.72 0.30
CA ASP A 72 -9.06 3.66 1.29
C ASP A 72 -10.40 3.30 1.90
N GLU A 73 -10.79 2.04 1.74
CA GLU A 73 -11.98 1.41 2.35
C GLU A 73 -13.28 2.22 2.21
N ILE A 74 -13.45 2.92 1.08
CA ILE A 74 -14.66 3.69 0.80
C ILE A 74 -15.80 2.75 0.40
N LYS A 75 -16.98 2.99 0.97
CA LYS A 75 -18.20 2.25 0.60
C LYS A 75 -18.51 2.43 -0.87
N GLU A 76 -19.14 1.41 -1.45
CA GLU A 76 -19.40 1.30 -2.89
C GLU A 76 -20.06 2.53 -3.51
N ASP A 77 -21.16 3.03 -2.95
CA ASP A 77 -21.87 4.21 -3.48
C ASP A 77 -21.00 5.47 -3.42
N GLY A 78 -20.24 5.64 -2.35
CA GLY A 78 -19.28 6.74 -2.23
C GLY A 78 -18.19 6.64 -3.28
N MET A 79 -17.66 5.44 -3.51
CA MET A 79 -16.62 5.22 -4.52
C MET A 79 -17.12 5.49 -5.94
N LYS A 80 -18.34 5.08 -6.27
CA LYS A 80 -18.99 5.42 -7.55
C LYS A 80 -19.08 6.93 -7.78
N SER A 81 -19.47 7.67 -6.73
CA SER A 81 -19.56 9.14 -6.80
C SER A 81 -18.18 9.79 -6.99
N ILE A 82 -17.15 9.28 -6.31
CA ILE A 82 -15.78 9.78 -6.43
C ILE A 82 -15.21 9.48 -7.83
N ILE A 83 -15.42 8.27 -8.35
CA ILE A 83 -15.01 7.90 -9.72
C ILE A 83 -15.66 8.83 -10.74
N ALA A 84 -16.96 9.08 -10.62
CA ALA A 84 -17.66 9.99 -11.52
C ALA A 84 -17.07 11.40 -11.51
N LEU A 85 -16.84 11.98 -10.32
CA LEU A 85 -16.20 13.28 -10.15
C LEU A 85 -14.81 13.34 -10.79
N ILE A 86 -13.97 12.35 -10.51
CA ILE A 86 -12.59 12.29 -11.03
C ILE A 86 -12.61 12.20 -12.56
N LYS A 87 -13.45 11.34 -13.12
CA LYS A 87 -13.52 11.12 -14.57
C LYS A 87 -14.19 12.28 -15.32
N GLU A 88 -15.10 12.99 -14.68
CA GLU A 88 -15.67 14.25 -15.22
C GLU A 88 -14.62 15.36 -15.28
N ASN A 89 -13.75 15.46 -14.27
CA ASN A 89 -12.64 16.41 -14.28
C ASN A 89 -11.63 16.08 -15.39
N ASP A 90 -11.19 14.82 -15.49
CA ASP A 90 -10.35 14.30 -16.57
C ASP A 90 -10.43 12.77 -16.64
N ALA A 91 -10.83 12.24 -17.77
CA ALA A 91 -10.93 10.80 -18.01
C ALA A 91 -9.58 10.04 -17.88
N ASN A 92 -8.45 10.74 -18.01
CA ASN A 92 -7.11 10.14 -17.92
C ASN A 92 -6.60 9.97 -16.48
N TRP A 93 -7.28 10.52 -15.48
CA TRP A 93 -6.88 10.28 -14.10
C TRP A 93 -6.84 8.78 -13.78
N LYS A 94 -5.74 8.35 -13.21
CA LYS A 94 -5.58 7.01 -12.62
C LYS A 94 -6.15 7.01 -11.22
N ILE A 95 -6.94 5.98 -10.92
CA ILE A 95 -7.64 5.82 -9.64
C ILE A 95 -7.14 4.56 -8.96
N GLY A 96 -6.84 4.64 -7.69
CA GLY A 96 -6.49 3.50 -6.83
C GLY A 96 -7.47 3.35 -5.68
N LEU A 97 -7.61 2.11 -5.21
CA LEU A 97 -8.42 1.77 -4.05
C LEU A 97 -7.77 0.65 -3.26
N SER A 98 -7.75 0.78 -1.93
CA SER A 98 -7.52 -0.35 -1.01
C SER A 98 -8.83 -0.75 -0.35
N GLY A 99 -9.08 -2.06 -0.24
CA GLY A 99 -10.32 -2.56 0.38
C GLY A 99 -10.61 -4.03 0.13
N GLY A 100 -11.82 -4.43 0.54
CA GLY A 100 -12.38 -5.73 0.21
C GLY A 100 -12.86 -5.81 -1.24
N ASN A 101 -13.63 -6.84 -1.57
CA ASN A 101 -14.21 -6.98 -2.91
C ASN A 101 -15.12 -5.80 -3.26
N VAL A 102 -15.05 -5.35 -4.50
CA VAL A 102 -15.92 -4.33 -5.09
C VAL A 102 -16.64 -4.89 -6.32
N ASP A 103 -17.73 -4.23 -6.74
CA ASP A 103 -18.41 -4.63 -7.96
C ASP A 103 -17.57 -4.33 -9.23
N SER A 104 -17.94 -4.95 -10.33
CA SER A 104 -17.23 -4.81 -11.61
C SER A 104 -17.27 -3.38 -12.16
N GLY A 105 -18.27 -2.57 -11.79
CA GLY A 105 -18.35 -1.18 -12.22
C GLY A 105 -17.28 -0.30 -11.58
N ILE A 106 -16.92 -0.58 -10.32
CA ILE A 106 -15.81 0.07 -9.63
C ILE A 106 -14.49 -0.53 -10.12
N GLU A 107 -14.36 -1.85 -10.10
CA GLU A 107 -13.14 -2.58 -10.48
C GLU A 107 -12.59 -2.11 -11.82
N ASN A 108 -13.42 -2.05 -12.86
CA ASN A 108 -13.03 -1.65 -14.20
C ASN A 108 -12.59 -0.18 -14.32
N SER A 109 -12.84 0.62 -13.30
CA SER A 109 -12.43 2.03 -13.24
C SER A 109 -11.10 2.23 -12.52
N LEU A 110 -10.58 1.18 -11.88
CA LEU A 110 -9.35 1.25 -11.09
C LEU A 110 -8.13 0.93 -11.95
N TYR A 111 -7.11 1.74 -11.78
CA TYR A 111 -5.76 1.48 -12.28
C TYR A 111 -4.95 0.61 -11.31
N ASP A 112 -5.10 0.87 -10.01
CA ASP A 112 -4.40 0.19 -8.91
C ASP A 112 -5.42 -0.29 -7.89
N TYR A 113 -5.40 -1.58 -7.58
CA TYR A 113 -6.28 -2.15 -6.58
C TYR A 113 -5.51 -3.00 -5.56
N SER A 114 -5.60 -2.62 -4.29
CA SER A 114 -5.00 -3.35 -3.18
C SER A 114 -6.08 -4.06 -2.36
N THR A 115 -6.09 -5.38 -2.39
CA THR A 115 -7.07 -6.19 -1.65
C THR A 115 -6.59 -6.54 -0.25
N ILE A 116 -7.52 -6.78 0.67
CA ILE A 116 -7.17 -7.35 1.98
C ILE A 116 -6.60 -8.75 1.78
N LEU A 117 -5.59 -9.11 2.56
CA LEU A 117 -5.03 -10.48 2.59
C LEU A 117 -6.16 -11.52 2.69
N GLY A 118 -6.13 -12.50 1.80
CA GLY A 118 -7.11 -13.59 1.71
C GLY A 118 -8.14 -13.40 0.58
N TYR A 119 -8.23 -12.24 -0.02
CA TYR A 119 -8.99 -12.04 -1.25
C TYR A 119 -8.13 -12.38 -2.47
N GLU A 120 -8.78 -12.82 -3.54
CA GLU A 120 -8.08 -13.10 -4.79
C GLU A 120 -7.76 -11.80 -5.54
N ARG A 121 -6.73 -11.87 -6.39
CA ARG A 121 -6.43 -10.79 -7.33
C ARG A 121 -7.63 -10.56 -8.25
N GLN A 122 -8.02 -9.31 -8.41
CA GLN A 122 -8.97 -8.90 -9.43
C GLN A 122 -8.23 -8.68 -10.76
N SER A 123 -8.74 -9.21 -11.86
CA SER A 123 -7.91 -9.62 -12.99
C SER A 123 -7.41 -8.52 -13.91
N ASP A 124 -8.08 -7.36 -14.00
CA ASP A 124 -7.87 -6.43 -15.10
C ASP A 124 -7.19 -5.11 -14.70
N ASN A 125 -6.83 -4.95 -13.42
CA ASN A 125 -6.14 -3.75 -12.97
C ASN A 125 -4.68 -3.75 -13.45
N ALA A 126 -4.18 -2.58 -13.87
CA ALA A 126 -2.79 -2.42 -14.30
C ALA A 126 -1.79 -2.69 -13.18
N VAL A 127 -2.18 -2.39 -11.93
CA VAL A 127 -1.44 -2.73 -10.71
C VAL A 127 -2.40 -3.40 -9.73
N SER A 128 -2.00 -4.53 -9.17
CA SER A 128 -2.77 -5.24 -8.16
C SER A 128 -1.86 -5.66 -7.02
N THR A 129 -2.17 -5.19 -5.82
CA THR A 129 -1.43 -5.52 -4.61
C THR A 129 -2.36 -6.13 -3.56
N PHE A 130 -1.81 -6.62 -2.47
CA PHE A 130 -2.58 -6.96 -1.29
C PHE A 130 -2.02 -6.22 -0.07
N TYR A 131 -2.82 -6.10 0.99
CA TYR A 131 -2.38 -5.48 2.22
C TYR A 131 -2.76 -6.25 3.48
N THR A 132 -2.04 -5.96 4.56
CA THR A 132 -2.38 -6.33 5.93
C THR A 132 -2.58 -5.07 6.77
N SER A 133 -3.50 -5.16 7.72
CA SER A 133 -3.81 -4.10 8.67
C SER A 133 -3.93 -4.67 10.10
N CYS A 134 -4.49 -3.91 11.01
CA CYS A 134 -4.81 -4.38 12.36
C CYS A 134 -5.84 -5.54 12.40
N SER A 135 -6.54 -5.81 11.30
CA SER A 135 -7.49 -6.92 11.20
C SER A 135 -6.83 -8.29 11.00
N GLN A 136 -5.56 -8.35 10.57
CA GLN A 136 -4.82 -9.60 10.45
C GLN A 136 -3.86 -9.77 11.61
N GLN A 137 -3.97 -10.90 12.31
CA GLN A 137 -3.03 -11.24 13.36
C GLN A 137 -1.74 -11.88 12.79
N TYR A 138 -1.89 -12.71 11.76
CA TYR A 138 -0.82 -13.42 11.08
C TYR A 138 -1.17 -13.59 9.58
N PRO A 139 -0.23 -13.37 8.65
CA PRO A 139 1.07 -12.72 8.85
C PRO A 139 0.93 -11.21 9.05
N ASN A 140 1.82 -10.59 9.81
CA ASN A 140 1.84 -9.14 9.99
C ASN A 140 3.25 -8.64 10.38
N ASN A 141 3.44 -7.33 10.42
CA ASN A 141 4.71 -6.70 10.84
C ASN A 141 4.80 -6.45 12.34
N TYR A 142 4.01 -7.15 13.16
CA TYR A 142 3.99 -6.94 14.61
C TYR A 142 5.28 -7.36 15.30
N VAL A 143 5.56 -6.71 16.44
CA VAL A 143 6.66 -7.03 17.35
C VAL A 143 6.07 -7.63 18.63
N THR A 144 5.73 -8.91 18.57
CA THR A 144 5.18 -9.67 19.69
C THR A 144 5.93 -10.98 19.87
N ALA A 145 5.77 -11.63 21.01
CA ALA A 145 6.40 -12.92 21.27
C ALA A 145 5.91 -14.04 20.32
N GLN A 146 4.77 -13.86 19.67
CA GLN A 146 4.14 -14.82 18.78
C GLN A 146 4.43 -14.56 17.31
N THR A 147 4.92 -13.36 16.97
CA THR A 147 5.17 -12.97 15.58
C THR A 147 6.54 -13.44 15.14
N ASN A 148 6.61 -14.10 14.00
CA ASN A 148 7.88 -14.49 13.40
C ASN A 148 8.31 -13.41 12.39
N PRO A 149 9.52 -12.86 12.48
CA PRO A 149 9.99 -11.85 11.51
C PRO A 149 9.97 -12.33 10.05
N ALA A 150 10.07 -13.64 9.79
CA ALA A 150 9.92 -14.21 8.44
C ALA A 150 8.54 -13.97 7.80
N GLU A 151 7.55 -13.53 8.58
CA GLU A 151 6.25 -13.11 8.04
C GLU A 151 6.42 -11.96 7.03
N MET A 152 7.47 -11.16 7.14
CA MET A 152 7.73 -10.08 6.20
C MET A 152 8.32 -10.57 4.87
N SER A 153 9.22 -11.56 4.87
CA SER A 153 9.64 -12.23 3.62
C SER A 153 8.48 -13.00 2.99
N TRP A 154 7.63 -13.61 3.81
CA TRP A 154 6.44 -14.34 3.38
C TRP A 154 5.49 -13.45 2.52
N MET A 155 5.39 -12.14 2.79
CA MET A 155 4.53 -11.23 2.02
C MET A 155 4.86 -11.25 0.53
N ALA A 156 6.12 -11.21 0.18
CA ALA A 156 6.57 -11.22 -1.20
C ALA A 156 6.30 -12.58 -1.89
N TRP A 157 6.52 -13.68 -1.19
CA TRP A 157 6.21 -15.01 -1.68
C TRP A 157 4.71 -15.24 -1.88
N TYR A 158 3.88 -14.70 -0.99
CA TYR A 158 2.43 -14.73 -1.16
C TYR A 158 1.99 -13.90 -2.37
N ALA A 159 2.58 -12.71 -2.57
CA ALA A 159 2.33 -11.92 -3.77
C ALA A 159 2.62 -12.73 -5.03
N LEU A 160 3.76 -13.39 -5.09
CA LEU A 160 4.13 -14.26 -6.22
C LEU A 160 3.12 -15.40 -6.42
N ALA A 161 2.76 -16.10 -5.34
CA ALA A 161 1.85 -17.24 -5.37
C ALA A 161 0.44 -16.88 -5.85
N LYS A 162 -0.01 -15.66 -5.56
CA LYS A 162 -1.34 -15.16 -5.89
C LYS A 162 -1.36 -14.26 -7.14
N GLY A 163 -0.22 -14.03 -7.76
CA GLY A 163 -0.10 -13.21 -8.94
C GLY A 163 -0.28 -11.71 -8.68
N PHE A 164 -0.05 -11.26 -7.45
CA PHE A 164 -0.02 -9.83 -7.13
C PHE A 164 1.30 -9.20 -7.58
N ASP A 165 1.25 -7.90 -7.85
CA ASP A 165 2.42 -7.12 -8.22
C ASP A 165 3.24 -6.66 -7.00
N GLY A 166 2.68 -6.76 -5.80
CA GLY A 166 3.37 -6.38 -4.57
C GLY A 166 2.49 -6.41 -3.33
N TYR A 167 3.04 -5.84 -2.28
CA TYR A 167 2.44 -5.72 -0.95
C TYR A 167 2.34 -4.26 -0.54
N LEU A 168 1.20 -3.86 -0.01
CA LEU A 168 0.94 -2.56 0.59
C LEU A 168 0.86 -2.69 2.11
N ARG A 169 1.47 -1.77 2.83
CA ARG A 169 1.27 -1.63 4.26
C ARG A 169 0.68 -0.26 4.55
N TRP A 170 -0.36 -0.21 5.38
CA TRP A 170 -1.08 1.02 5.70
C TRP A 170 -0.21 2.05 6.43
N ALA A 171 0.76 1.62 7.22
CA ALA A 171 1.72 2.48 7.91
C ALA A 171 3.13 1.89 7.82
N TYR A 172 4.10 2.73 7.54
CA TYR A 172 5.50 2.36 7.33
C TYR A 172 6.43 3.12 8.27
N ASP A 173 6.18 4.40 8.48
CA ASP A 173 6.97 5.35 9.25
C ASP A 173 6.09 6.37 9.99
N TYR A 174 4.95 5.94 10.50
CA TYR A 174 4.01 6.79 11.22
C TYR A 174 4.48 7.01 12.65
N TRP A 175 5.37 7.97 12.83
CA TRP A 175 6.08 8.27 14.07
C TRP A 175 5.27 9.18 14.99
N THR A 176 4.41 8.61 15.82
CA THR A 176 3.61 9.32 16.81
C THR A 176 4.19 9.27 18.22
N GLN A 177 5.21 8.40 18.44
CA GLN A 177 5.79 8.13 19.74
C GLN A 177 6.71 9.26 20.22
N SER A 178 6.75 9.47 21.54
CA SER A 178 7.77 10.29 22.18
C SER A 178 9.15 9.63 22.14
N ASP A 179 9.22 8.30 22.27
CA ASP A 179 10.43 7.50 22.05
C ASP A 179 10.52 7.14 20.56
N PRO A 180 11.50 7.68 19.81
CA PRO A 180 11.64 7.46 18.38
C PRO A 180 11.97 6.03 18.00
N THR A 181 12.43 5.21 18.94
CA THR A 181 12.80 3.79 18.76
C THR A 181 11.74 2.81 19.26
N SER A 182 10.66 3.30 19.85
CA SER A 182 9.58 2.45 20.37
C SER A 182 8.77 1.82 19.26
N ALA A 183 8.53 0.52 19.36
CA ALA A 183 7.58 -0.19 18.52
C ALA A 183 6.13 -0.07 19.01
N GLN A 184 5.92 0.41 20.25
CA GLN A 184 4.62 0.52 20.87
C GLN A 184 3.94 1.85 20.54
N ASP A 185 2.66 1.84 20.18
CA ASP A 185 1.83 3.03 19.96
C ASP A 185 0.46 2.88 20.63
N GLY A 186 0.32 3.49 21.80
CA GLY A 186 -0.92 3.46 22.55
C GLY A 186 -1.41 2.02 22.79
N SER A 187 -2.64 1.72 22.39
CA SER A 187 -3.26 0.40 22.50
C SER A 187 -3.07 -0.50 21.28
N ASN A 188 -2.42 0.00 20.23
CA ASN A 188 -2.20 -0.79 19.01
C ASN A 188 -1.13 -1.87 19.23
N ALA A 189 -1.13 -2.88 18.38
CA ALA A 189 -0.12 -3.91 18.44
C ALA A 189 1.27 -3.31 18.16
N SER A 190 2.26 -3.68 18.96
CA SER A 190 3.63 -3.20 18.77
C SER A 190 4.10 -3.48 17.36
N GLY A 191 4.64 -2.46 16.69
CA GLY A 191 5.13 -2.53 15.31
C GLY A 191 4.07 -2.23 14.26
N ASP A 192 2.81 -2.00 14.63
CA ASP A 192 1.72 -1.73 13.67
C ASP A 192 1.99 -0.50 12.80
N PHE A 193 2.51 0.56 13.39
CA PHE A 193 2.74 1.85 12.74
C PHE A 193 4.10 1.99 12.05
N ASN A 194 5.10 1.18 12.43
CA ASN A 194 6.46 1.42 12.04
C ASN A 194 7.19 0.15 11.60
N MET A 195 7.81 0.19 10.43
CA MET A 195 8.83 -0.76 9.99
C MET A 195 10.22 -0.14 10.00
N ILE A 196 10.28 1.20 9.96
CA ILE A 196 11.48 2.01 10.07
C ILE A 196 11.32 2.96 11.26
N TYR A 197 12.38 3.19 11.98
CA TYR A 197 12.46 4.07 13.13
C TYR A 197 13.34 5.28 12.84
N ARG A 198 13.42 6.22 13.76
CA ARG A 198 14.29 7.39 13.67
C ARG A 198 15.20 7.47 14.88
N SER A 199 16.41 8.02 14.70
CA SER A 199 17.38 8.14 15.78
C SER A 199 16.94 9.12 16.88
N GLU A 200 16.09 10.10 16.54
CA GLU A 200 15.64 11.18 17.42
C GLU A 200 14.36 11.84 16.89
N ASN A 201 13.71 12.67 17.72
CA ASN A 201 12.48 13.40 17.35
C ASN A 201 12.77 14.79 16.76
N THR A 202 13.74 14.90 15.87
CA THR A 202 14.11 16.16 15.21
C THR A 202 14.17 16.01 13.70
N ALA A 203 14.26 17.13 13.00
CA ALA A 203 14.47 17.13 11.56
C ALA A 203 15.83 16.58 11.13
N ALA A 204 16.78 16.45 12.06
CA ALA A 204 18.10 15.85 11.83
C ALA A 204 18.12 14.32 12.01
N ALA A 205 16.98 13.71 12.34
CA ALA A 205 16.87 12.28 12.54
C ALA A 205 17.35 11.49 11.32
N VAL A 206 18.11 10.43 11.59
CA VAL A 206 18.46 9.43 10.56
C VAL A 206 17.56 8.21 10.69
N PRO A 207 17.19 7.54 9.57
CA PRO A 207 16.38 6.34 9.62
C PRO A 207 17.14 5.18 10.26
N ILE A 208 16.47 4.44 11.12
CA ILE A 208 16.95 3.19 11.72
C ILE A 208 16.12 2.06 11.17
N SER A 209 16.77 1.11 10.50
CA SER A 209 16.13 -0.08 9.96
C SER A 209 15.66 -1.03 11.07
N SER A 210 14.72 -1.90 10.75
CA SER A 210 14.31 -3.01 11.61
C SER A 210 14.49 -4.34 10.90
N ILE A 211 14.57 -5.42 11.68
CA ILE A 211 14.64 -6.78 11.11
C ILE A 211 13.46 -7.06 10.19
N ARG A 212 12.27 -6.48 10.46
CA ARG A 212 11.08 -6.62 9.63
C ARG A 212 11.25 -5.97 8.25
N LEU A 213 11.84 -4.78 8.21
CA LEU A 213 12.15 -4.10 6.95
C LEU A 213 13.21 -4.86 6.16
N GLU A 214 14.25 -5.37 6.84
CA GLU A 214 15.29 -6.14 6.17
C GLU A 214 14.74 -7.43 5.55
N LEU A 215 13.87 -8.15 6.27
CA LEU A 215 13.23 -9.36 5.77
C LEU A 215 12.20 -9.07 4.68
N LEU A 216 11.49 -7.94 4.74
CA LEU A 216 10.65 -7.53 3.61
C LEU A 216 11.49 -7.25 2.37
N ARG A 217 12.62 -6.58 2.52
CA ARG A 217 13.56 -6.30 1.42
C ARG A 217 14.12 -7.58 0.82
N GLU A 218 14.50 -8.55 1.65
CA GLU A 218 14.93 -9.87 1.22
C GLU A 218 13.84 -10.58 0.41
N GLY A 219 12.61 -10.61 0.95
CA GLY A 219 11.48 -11.19 0.24
C GLY A 219 11.19 -10.52 -1.11
N ILE A 220 11.33 -9.20 -1.22
CA ILE A 220 11.20 -8.48 -2.50
C ILE A 220 12.30 -8.91 -3.48
N GLN A 221 13.53 -9.09 -3.01
CA GLN A 221 14.63 -9.58 -3.85
C GLN A 221 14.37 -11.01 -4.36
N ASP A 222 13.83 -11.88 -3.50
CA ASP A 222 13.44 -13.23 -3.86
C ASP A 222 12.29 -13.25 -4.86
N PHE A 223 11.29 -12.39 -4.68
CA PHE A 223 10.19 -12.21 -5.63
C PHE A 223 10.70 -11.87 -7.03
N GLU A 224 11.62 -10.91 -7.14
CA GLU A 224 12.19 -10.53 -8.44
C GLU A 224 13.07 -11.64 -9.03
N LYS A 225 13.90 -12.31 -8.23
CA LYS A 225 14.65 -13.47 -8.68
C LYS A 225 13.75 -14.60 -9.17
N ALA A 226 12.70 -14.91 -8.40
CA ALA A 226 11.76 -15.95 -8.75
C ALA A 226 11.05 -15.65 -10.08
N ARG A 227 10.69 -14.40 -10.34
CA ARG A 227 10.11 -13.98 -11.63
C ARG A 227 11.04 -14.17 -12.80
N ILE A 228 12.35 -14.02 -12.60
CA ILE A 228 13.37 -14.18 -13.64
C ILE A 228 13.65 -15.68 -13.89
N LEU A 229 13.79 -16.46 -12.82
CA LEU A 229 14.31 -17.83 -12.89
C LEU A 229 13.19 -18.89 -12.96
N ASN A 230 11.93 -18.56 -12.64
CA ASN A 230 10.87 -19.56 -12.57
C ASN A 230 10.53 -20.13 -13.95
N ASN A 231 10.85 -21.39 -14.11
CA ASN A 231 10.52 -22.24 -15.26
C ASN A 231 9.49 -23.32 -14.90
N GLY A 232 8.70 -23.12 -13.83
CA GLY A 232 7.74 -24.07 -13.27
C GLY A 232 8.29 -24.88 -12.08
N GLN A 233 9.57 -24.85 -11.79
CA GLN A 233 10.16 -25.61 -10.68
C GLN A 233 9.80 -25.02 -9.30
N LEU A 234 9.51 -23.73 -9.22
CA LEU A 234 9.03 -23.07 -7.99
C LEU A 234 7.54 -23.34 -7.70
N ASP A 235 6.76 -23.81 -8.64
CA ASP A 235 5.30 -23.91 -8.52
C ASP A 235 4.86 -24.77 -7.34
N ALA A 236 5.60 -25.81 -7.02
CA ALA A 236 5.30 -26.69 -5.87
C ALA A 236 5.56 -25.98 -4.53
N ALA A 237 6.59 -25.15 -4.45
CA ALA A 237 6.92 -24.38 -3.26
C ALA A 237 5.94 -23.22 -3.04
N ILE A 238 5.66 -22.44 -4.07
CA ILE A 238 4.81 -21.24 -3.95
C ILE A 238 3.34 -21.56 -3.69
N ARG A 239 2.82 -22.72 -4.10
CA ARG A 239 1.45 -23.16 -3.80
C ARG A 239 1.12 -23.20 -2.31
N ASN A 240 2.11 -23.31 -1.45
CA ASN A 240 1.93 -23.35 -0.01
C ASN A 240 1.67 -21.98 0.62
N PHE A 241 1.88 -20.89 -0.13
CA PHE A 241 1.61 -19.54 0.33
C PHE A 241 0.12 -19.21 0.17
N THR A 242 -0.64 -19.52 1.21
CA THR A 242 -2.07 -19.22 1.34
C THR A 242 -2.29 -18.30 2.54
N SER A 243 -3.38 -17.57 2.61
CA SER A 243 -3.67 -16.69 3.75
C SER A 243 -3.57 -17.40 5.11
N ALA A 244 -3.84 -18.70 5.17
CA ALA A 244 -3.72 -19.53 6.38
C ALA A 244 -2.27 -19.91 6.73
N SER A 245 -1.34 -19.86 5.78
CA SER A 245 0.04 -20.33 5.98
C SER A 245 0.97 -19.32 6.66
N GLY A 246 0.51 -18.10 6.89
CA GLY A 246 1.31 -17.04 7.53
C GLY A 246 1.83 -17.39 8.92
N ARG A 247 1.12 -18.23 9.68
CA ARG A 247 1.60 -18.72 10.99
C ARG A 247 2.84 -19.60 10.90
N GLU A 248 3.07 -20.24 9.76
CA GLU A 248 4.23 -21.10 9.48
C GLU A 248 5.22 -20.39 8.51
N ALA A 249 5.24 -19.05 8.52
CA ALA A 249 5.99 -18.25 7.55
C ALA A 249 7.45 -18.73 7.39
N ALA A 250 8.19 -18.91 8.48
CA ALA A 250 9.58 -19.35 8.44
C ALA A 250 9.77 -20.70 7.72
N LYS A 251 8.84 -21.63 7.88
CA LYS A 251 8.89 -22.94 7.21
C LYS A 251 8.73 -22.80 5.71
N TRP A 252 7.68 -22.08 5.28
CA TRP A 252 7.37 -21.96 3.86
C TRP A 252 8.36 -21.08 3.11
N VAL A 253 8.81 -20.00 3.73
CA VAL A 253 9.90 -19.14 3.22
C VAL A 253 11.17 -19.97 3.04
N GLY A 254 11.61 -20.70 4.07
CA GLY A 254 12.82 -21.50 3.96
C GLY A 254 12.77 -22.59 2.87
N ILE A 255 11.59 -23.19 2.62
CA ILE A 255 11.41 -24.14 1.51
C ILE A 255 11.54 -23.44 0.15
N ALA A 256 10.88 -22.28 -0.01
CA ALA A 256 10.90 -21.53 -1.26
C ALA A 256 12.30 -20.96 -1.57
N GLU A 257 12.98 -20.40 -0.59
CA GLU A 257 14.36 -19.91 -0.70
C GLU A 257 15.33 -21.05 -1.05
N GLY A 258 15.16 -22.23 -0.44
CA GLY A 258 15.96 -23.42 -0.76
C GLY A 258 15.82 -23.79 -2.23
N THR A 259 14.59 -23.85 -2.75
CA THR A 259 14.33 -24.13 -4.17
C THR A 259 14.90 -23.04 -5.08
N LEU A 260 14.72 -21.76 -4.71
CA LEU A 260 15.25 -20.64 -5.48
C LEU A 260 16.79 -20.65 -5.56
N LYS A 261 17.43 -21.03 -4.45
CA LYS A 261 18.90 -21.19 -4.39
C LYS A 261 19.40 -22.29 -5.31
N GLU A 262 18.70 -23.44 -5.35
CA GLU A 262 19.02 -24.54 -6.26
C GLU A 262 18.87 -24.12 -7.72
N LEU A 263 17.82 -23.40 -8.06
CA LEU A 263 17.64 -22.82 -9.41
C LEU A 263 18.78 -21.86 -9.78
N SER A 264 19.13 -20.94 -8.89
CA SER A 264 20.19 -19.95 -9.13
C SER A 264 21.60 -20.58 -9.26
N ALA A 265 21.81 -21.80 -8.78
CA ALA A 265 23.09 -22.51 -8.88
C ALA A 265 23.23 -23.27 -10.21
N ASN A 266 22.15 -23.48 -10.92
CA ASN A 266 22.09 -24.23 -12.18
C ASN A 266 21.99 -23.32 -13.41
N ASP A 267 21.94 -22.00 -13.21
CA ASP A 267 21.90 -20.96 -14.24
C ASP A 267 23.32 -20.37 -14.42
#